data_43a1e21ad444f0a84df015a07ece97e0
#
_entry.id   43a1e21ad444f0a84df015a07ece97e0
#
_cell.length_a   1.000
_cell.length_b   1.000
_cell.length_c   1.000
_cell.angle_alpha   90.00
_cell.angle_beta   90.00
_cell.angle_gamma   90.00
#
_symmetry.space_group_name_H-M   'P 1'
#
loop_
_entity.id
_entity.type
_entity.pdbx_description
1 polymer ?
#
loop_
_entity_poly.entity_id
_entity_poly.type
_entity_poly.pdbx_seq_one_letter_code
_entity_poly.pdbx_strand_id
1 'polypeptide(L)'
;MEEQIESLDEPVSIKDFNATMMVLVVSPMGMLVGHIGDGRMGYEDSNGNWQSLITPHKGEEANSTVFLMNKWDKPRIPSPKMSGKYIPETSVVPSCPTRIVLMTDGCENFSWECVAYDEEKAQYVDRNHPFEDFLNPLFEQLDKMEGDEQYNLFLSFLNSNSEACISEQDDRTMLICEYGLQRKDSLHTIEGQDVTAL
;
A
#
# COMPACT_ATOMS: atom_id res chain seq x y z
N MET A 1 3.22 -18.98 -18.48
CA MET A 1 4.23 -18.82 -17.41
C MET A 1 5.24 -19.97 -17.41
N GLU A 2 4.79 -21.22 -17.44
CA GLU A 2 5.70 -22.39 -17.62
C GLU A 2 6.50 -22.34 -18.92
N GLU A 3 5.87 -21.94 -20.04
CA GLU A 3 6.55 -21.77 -21.34
C GLU A 3 7.63 -20.67 -21.35
N GLN A 4 7.51 -19.65 -20.48
CA GLN A 4 8.53 -18.61 -20.33
C GLN A 4 9.73 -19.06 -19.51
N ILE A 5 9.52 -19.98 -18.56
CA ILE A 5 10.59 -20.52 -17.74
C ILE A 5 11.53 -21.40 -18.58
N GLU A 6 10.99 -22.18 -19.54
CA GLU A 6 11.79 -23.02 -20.43
C GLU A 6 12.69 -22.22 -21.39
N SER A 7 12.44 -20.95 -21.60
CA SER A 7 13.22 -20.09 -22.50
C SER A 7 14.39 -19.36 -21.83
N LEU A 8 14.61 -19.55 -20.54
CA LEU A 8 15.72 -18.94 -19.81
C LEU A 8 16.96 -19.86 -19.81
N ASP A 9 18.11 -19.27 -20.06
CA ASP A 9 19.40 -20.01 -20.12
C ASP A 9 19.83 -20.60 -18.76
N GLU A 10 19.21 -20.15 -17.64
CA GLU A 10 19.43 -20.66 -16.29
C GLU A 10 18.19 -21.37 -15.75
N PRO A 11 18.33 -22.43 -14.95
CA PRO A 11 17.21 -23.14 -14.36
C PRO A 11 16.52 -22.24 -13.31
N VAL A 12 15.38 -21.68 -13.69
CA VAL A 12 14.56 -20.81 -12.84
C VAL A 12 13.45 -21.60 -12.19
N SER A 13 13.29 -21.46 -10.90
CA SER A 13 12.19 -22.04 -10.13
C SER A 13 10.95 -21.14 -10.19
N ILE A 14 9.75 -21.71 -10.14
CA ILE A 14 8.52 -20.93 -10.01
C ILE A 14 8.52 -20.04 -8.75
N LYS A 15 9.30 -20.40 -7.73
CA LYS A 15 9.47 -19.61 -6.51
C LYS A 15 10.19 -18.27 -6.74
N ASP A 16 11.00 -18.20 -7.82
CA ASP A 16 11.72 -16.97 -8.16
C ASP A 16 10.76 -15.87 -8.68
N PHE A 17 9.51 -16.23 -8.96
CA PHE A 17 8.42 -15.30 -9.30
C PHE A 17 7.51 -14.97 -8.11
N ASN A 18 7.93 -15.28 -6.90
CA ASN A 18 7.19 -14.87 -5.71
C ASN A 18 7.06 -13.36 -5.65
N ALA A 19 5.83 -12.88 -5.48
CA ALA A 19 5.53 -11.47 -5.34
C ALA A 19 4.32 -11.29 -4.42
N THR A 20 4.30 -10.19 -3.70
CA THR A 20 3.11 -9.63 -3.06
C THR A 20 2.37 -8.75 -4.06
N MET A 21 1.11 -8.45 -3.81
CA MET A 21 0.32 -7.57 -4.67
C MET A 21 -0.68 -6.76 -3.86
N MET A 22 -0.78 -5.48 -4.17
CA MET A 22 -1.81 -4.59 -3.69
C MET A 22 -2.51 -3.92 -4.87
N VAL A 23 -3.84 -3.88 -4.82
CA VAL A 23 -4.68 -3.22 -5.83
C VAL A 23 -5.70 -2.35 -5.14
N LEU A 24 -5.79 -1.11 -5.57
CA LEU A 24 -6.79 -0.16 -5.11
C LEU A 24 -7.47 0.50 -6.31
N VAL A 25 -8.78 0.41 -6.35
CA VAL A 25 -9.61 1.13 -7.33
C VAL A 25 -10.47 2.13 -6.57
N VAL A 26 -10.33 3.41 -6.90
CA VAL A 26 -11.09 4.50 -6.27
C VAL A 26 -12.16 5.00 -7.23
N SER A 27 -13.35 5.21 -6.70
CA SER A 27 -14.47 5.77 -7.41
C SER A 27 -15.25 6.75 -6.52
N PRO A 28 -16.15 7.58 -7.10
CA PRO A 28 -17.02 8.43 -6.29
C PRO A 28 -17.94 7.67 -5.32
N MET A 29 -18.12 6.36 -5.52
CA MET A 29 -18.97 5.52 -4.67
C MET A 29 -18.17 4.81 -3.54
N GLY A 30 -16.84 4.91 -3.55
CA GLY A 30 -15.97 4.24 -2.59
C GLY A 30 -14.79 3.55 -3.24
N MET A 31 -14.15 2.66 -2.50
CA MET A 31 -12.93 1.97 -2.88
C MET A 31 -13.14 0.46 -3.00
N LEU A 32 -12.54 -0.15 -4.00
CA LEU A 32 -12.36 -1.60 -4.11
C LEU A 32 -10.89 -1.92 -3.82
N VAL A 33 -10.68 -2.77 -2.84
CA VAL A 33 -9.35 -3.16 -2.36
C VAL A 33 -9.11 -4.63 -2.62
N GLY A 34 -7.91 -4.97 -3.09
CA GLY A 34 -7.46 -6.34 -3.21
C GLY A 34 -5.99 -6.44 -2.80
N HIS A 35 -5.63 -7.44 -2.00
CA HIS A 35 -4.23 -7.61 -1.63
C HIS A 35 -3.85 -9.04 -1.33
N ILE A 36 -2.56 -9.29 -1.42
CA ILE A 36 -1.85 -10.46 -0.92
C ILE A 36 -0.44 -10.06 -0.56
N GLY A 37 0.01 -10.46 0.62
CA GLY A 37 1.32 -10.12 1.16
C GLY A 37 1.22 -9.27 2.43
N ASP A 38 2.34 -8.74 2.86
CA ASP A 38 2.54 -8.06 4.14
C ASP A 38 2.72 -6.54 4.05
N GLY A 39 2.63 -5.96 2.85
CA GLY A 39 2.61 -4.51 2.69
C GLY A 39 1.45 -3.82 3.42
N ARG A 40 1.44 -2.51 3.43
CA ARG A 40 0.43 -1.68 4.07
C ARG A 40 -0.34 -0.84 3.07
N MET A 41 -1.60 -0.61 3.37
CA MET A 41 -2.47 0.28 2.60
C MET A 41 -3.41 1.01 3.54
N GLY A 42 -3.48 2.34 3.40
CA GLY A 42 -4.35 3.17 4.21
C GLY A 42 -4.90 4.37 3.46
N TYR A 43 -5.87 5.00 4.05
CA TYR A 43 -6.49 6.21 3.53
C TYR A 43 -6.88 7.16 4.65
N GLU A 44 -6.92 8.44 4.32
CA GLU A 44 -7.53 9.48 5.13
C GLU A 44 -8.97 9.70 4.68
N ASP A 45 -9.91 9.69 5.61
CA ASP A 45 -11.32 9.96 5.32
C ASP A 45 -11.60 11.46 5.21
N SER A 46 -12.84 11.84 4.88
CA SER A 46 -13.28 13.24 4.77
C SER A 46 -13.26 14.01 6.09
N ASN A 47 -13.07 13.35 7.22
CA ASN A 47 -12.96 13.97 8.54
C ASN A 47 -11.50 14.15 8.97
N GLY A 48 -10.55 13.71 8.15
CA GLY A 48 -9.12 13.77 8.46
C GLY A 48 -8.61 12.59 9.29
N ASN A 49 -9.38 11.51 9.40
CA ASN A 49 -8.95 10.33 10.15
C ASN A 49 -8.29 9.30 9.23
N TRP A 50 -7.13 8.86 9.60
CA TRP A 50 -6.44 7.78 8.90
C TRP A 50 -6.96 6.41 9.32
N GLN A 51 -7.09 5.52 8.33
CA GLN A 51 -7.56 4.15 8.54
C GLN A 51 -6.79 3.17 7.67
N SER A 52 -6.55 1.97 8.20
CA SER A 52 -5.98 0.87 7.42
C SER A 52 -7.04 0.26 6.50
N LEU A 53 -6.67 -0.06 5.26
CA LEU A 53 -7.53 -0.72 4.26
C LEU A 53 -7.36 -2.22 4.23
N ILE A 54 -6.23 -2.74 4.72
CA ILE A 54 -5.86 -4.14 4.63
C ILE A 54 -5.28 -4.64 5.96
N THR A 55 -5.37 -5.95 6.17
CA THR A 55 -4.64 -6.64 7.24
C THR A 55 -3.52 -7.42 6.59
N PRO A 56 -2.24 -7.15 6.92
CA PRO A 56 -1.10 -7.84 6.31
C PRO A 56 -1.17 -9.35 6.48
N HIS A 57 -0.83 -10.08 5.42
CA HIS A 57 -0.71 -11.53 5.45
C HIS A 57 0.67 -11.94 5.93
N LYS A 58 0.85 -12.02 7.24
CA LYS A 58 2.08 -12.53 7.84
C LYS A 58 2.06 -14.06 7.82
N GLY A 59 3.18 -14.66 7.44
CA GLY A 59 3.35 -16.12 7.44
C GLY A 59 3.41 -16.74 8.84
N GLU A 60 3.63 -18.06 8.89
CA GLU A 60 3.73 -18.78 10.18
C GLU A 60 5.05 -18.53 10.90
N GLU A 61 6.10 -18.19 10.17
CA GLU A 61 7.44 -17.87 10.70
C GLU A 61 7.63 -16.36 10.77
N ALA A 62 8.47 -15.90 11.68
CA ALA A 62 8.88 -14.51 11.72
C ALA A 62 9.53 -14.13 10.37
N ASN A 63 9.15 -12.98 9.82
CA ASN A 63 9.60 -12.48 8.51
C ASN A 63 9.18 -13.33 7.30
N SER A 64 8.14 -14.16 7.43
CA SER A 64 7.54 -14.84 6.28
C SER A 64 6.24 -14.17 5.85
N THR A 65 6.02 -14.10 4.55
CA THR A 65 4.79 -13.57 3.96
C THR A 65 4.10 -14.58 3.04
N VAL A 66 2.93 -14.23 2.56
CA VAL A 66 2.15 -15.01 1.60
C VAL A 66 2.28 -14.38 0.23
N PHE A 67 2.70 -15.17 -0.75
CA PHE A 67 2.95 -14.71 -2.12
C PHE A 67 1.83 -15.07 -3.09
N LEU A 68 1.74 -14.31 -4.17
CA LEU A 68 0.79 -14.54 -5.26
C LEU A 68 0.93 -15.94 -5.89
N MET A 69 2.16 -16.48 -5.92
CA MET A 69 2.47 -17.80 -6.50
C MET A 69 2.23 -18.97 -5.53
N ASN A 70 1.78 -18.74 -4.32
CA ASN A 70 1.42 -19.81 -3.41
C ASN A 70 0.23 -20.60 -3.97
N LYS A 71 0.25 -21.95 -3.81
CA LYS A 71 -0.85 -22.78 -4.29
C LYS A 71 -2.12 -22.50 -3.52
N TRP A 72 -3.15 -22.08 -4.23
CA TRP A 72 -4.48 -21.72 -3.73
C TRP A 72 -5.46 -22.91 -3.66
N ASP A 73 -4.95 -24.12 -3.56
CA ASP A 73 -5.69 -25.37 -3.84
C ASP A 73 -6.92 -25.63 -2.95
N LYS A 74 -7.09 -24.91 -1.83
CA LYS A 74 -8.31 -25.01 -1.00
C LYS A 74 -8.43 -23.78 -0.09
N PRO A 75 -9.68 -23.37 0.27
CA PRO A 75 -9.87 -22.47 1.38
C PRO A 75 -9.31 -23.12 2.64
N ARG A 76 -8.09 -22.78 3.01
CA ARG A 76 -7.53 -23.25 4.27
C ARG A 76 -8.33 -22.59 5.39
N ILE A 77 -8.72 -23.38 6.37
CA ILE A 77 -9.34 -22.85 7.58
C ILE A 77 -8.34 -21.88 8.20
N PRO A 78 -8.73 -20.62 8.45
CA PRO A 78 -7.82 -19.65 9.04
C PRO A 78 -7.26 -20.22 10.35
N SER A 79 -5.93 -20.29 10.45
CA SER A 79 -5.33 -20.53 11.75
C SER A 79 -5.66 -19.35 12.65
N PRO A 80 -5.99 -19.55 13.93
CA PRO A 80 -6.19 -18.44 14.88
C PRO A 80 -4.99 -17.50 15.00
N LYS A 81 -3.82 -17.94 14.51
CA LYS A 81 -2.57 -17.16 14.49
C LYS A 81 -2.36 -16.38 13.19
N MET A 82 -3.18 -16.58 12.18
CA MET A 82 -3.08 -15.86 10.92
C MET A 82 -4.32 -14.98 10.76
N SER A 83 -4.12 -13.69 10.77
CA SER A 83 -5.14 -12.74 10.35
C SER A 83 -5.23 -12.85 8.83
N GLY A 84 -6.32 -13.38 8.31
CA GLY A 84 -6.57 -13.39 6.88
C GLY A 84 -6.88 -14.75 6.30
N LYS A 85 -7.48 -14.70 5.15
CA LYS A 85 -7.75 -15.85 4.29
C LYS A 85 -6.54 -16.04 3.38
N TYR A 86 -6.17 -17.28 3.09
CA TYR A 86 -5.09 -17.61 2.13
C TYR A 86 -5.42 -17.29 0.67
N ILE A 87 -6.46 -16.55 0.42
CA ILE A 87 -6.92 -16.12 -0.89
C ILE A 87 -6.63 -14.64 -0.98
N PRO A 88 -6.28 -14.07 -2.15
CA PRO A 88 -6.20 -12.62 -2.28
C PRO A 88 -7.43 -12.00 -1.62
N GLU A 89 -7.20 -11.26 -0.57
CA GLU A 89 -8.30 -10.66 0.18
C GLU A 89 -8.85 -9.51 -0.63
N THR A 90 -10.17 -9.41 -0.70
CA THR A 90 -10.86 -8.31 -1.37
C THR A 90 -11.91 -7.72 -0.46
N SER A 91 -12.01 -6.39 -0.47
CA SER A 91 -13.01 -5.66 0.29
C SER A 91 -13.54 -4.46 -0.49
N VAL A 92 -14.73 -4.01 -0.09
CA VAL A 92 -15.34 -2.77 -0.59
C VAL A 92 -15.48 -1.83 0.60
N VAL A 93 -14.92 -0.64 0.46
CA VAL A 93 -15.01 0.42 1.45
C VAL A 93 -15.89 1.55 0.90
N PRO A 94 -17.11 1.76 1.45
CA PRO A 94 -18.04 2.77 0.95
C PRO A 94 -17.69 4.17 1.48
N SER A 95 -16.44 4.58 1.27
CA SER A 95 -15.91 5.87 1.67
C SER A 95 -15.02 6.42 0.57
N CYS A 96 -15.12 7.73 0.31
CA CYS A 96 -14.20 8.40 -0.60
C CYS A 96 -12.99 8.89 0.21
N PRO A 97 -11.77 8.52 -0.20
CA PRO A 97 -10.57 8.99 0.46
C PRO A 97 -10.28 10.45 0.09
N THR A 98 -9.60 11.18 0.98
CA THR A 98 -8.92 12.43 0.66
C THR A 98 -7.47 12.17 0.28
N ARG A 99 -6.82 11.29 1.03
CA ARG A 99 -5.43 10.86 0.81
C ARG A 99 -5.33 9.35 0.89
N ILE A 100 -4.36 8.81 0.20
CA ILE A 100 -4.13 7.36 0.10
C ILE A 100 -2.64 7.10 0.20
N VAL A 101 -2.28 6.02 0.87
CA VAL A 101 -0.91 5.51 0.94
C VAL A 101 -0.89 4.01 0.75
N LEU A 102 0.00 3.52 -0.11
CA LEU A 102 0.33 2.11 -0.28
C LEU A 102 1.85 1.96 -0.13
N MET A 103 2.31 0.92 0.54
CA MET A 103 3.74 0.74 0.75
C MET A 103 4.13 -0.71 0.94
N THR A 104 5.39 -1.01 0.62
CA THR A 104 6.03 -2.26 1.04
C THR A 104 6.37 -2.20 2.53
N ASP A 105 6.60 -3.35 3.15
CA ASP A 105 6.98 -3.50 4.55
C ASP A 105 8.25 -2.72 4.93
N GLY A 106 9.21 -2.54 4.00
CA GLY A 106 10.38 -1.69 4.20
C GLY A 106 10.07 -0.21 4.54
N CYS A 107 8.80 0.21 4.47
CA CYS A 107 8.34 1.53 4.90
C CYS A 107 7.61 1.53 6.25
N GLU A 108 7.33 0.38 6.86
CA GLU A 108 6.50 0.28 8.05
C GLU A 108 7.05 1.05 9.24
N ASN A 109 8.35 0.95 9.49
CA ASN A 109 8.99 1.44 10.72
C ASN A 109 8.82 2.94 10.99
N PHE A 110 8.59 3.75 9.96
CA PHE A 110 8.44 5.20 10.12
C PHE A 110 7.05 5.73 9.75
N SER A 111 6.23 4.92 9.09
CA SER A 111 4.95 5.37 8.53
C SER A 111 3.73 4.61 9.05
N TRP A 112 3.96 3.59 9.89
CA TRP A 112 2.90 2.74 10.40
C TRP A 112 3.09 2.36 11.86
N GLU A 113 2.03 2.35 12.64
CA GLU A 113 2.01 1.80 13.99
C GLU A 113 1.80 0.28 13.90
N CYS A 114 2.91 -0.47 13.83
CA CYS A 114 2.86 -1.92 13.68
C CYS A 114 2.71 -2.61 15.01
N VAL A 115 3.70 -2.49 15.90
CA VAL A 115 3.76 -3.25 17.14
C VAL A 115 3.61 -2.34 18.35
N ALA A 116 2.57 -2.57 19.14
CA ALA A 116 2.38 -1.91 20.42
C ALA A 116 2.02 -2.92 21.52
N TYR A 117 2.43 -2.64 22.76
CA TYR A 117 2.04 -3.44 23.89
C TYR A 117 0.60 -3.11 24.28
N ASP A 118 -0.25 -4.14 24.31
CA ASP A 118 -1.64 -4.06 24.77
C ASP A 118 -1.67 -4.46 26.24
N GLU A 119 -1.89 -3.49 27.13
CA GLU A 119 -1.88 -3.72 28.58
C GLU A 119 -3.05 -4.62 29.02
N GLU A 120 -4.20 -4.55 28.37
CA GLU A 120 -5.37 -5.37 28.72
C GLU A 120 -5.14 -6.85 28.39
N LYS A 121 -4.46 -7.12 27.28
CA LYS A 121 -4.14 -8.48 26.84
C LYS A 121 -2.77 -8.96 27.33
N ALA A 122 -1.98 -8.09 27.95
CA ALA A 122 -0.60 -8.35 28.38
C ALA A 122 0.27 -8.96 27.27
N GLN A 123 0.12 -8.47 26.03
CA GLN A 123 0.84 -8.95 24.85
C GLN A 123 1.11 -7.84 23.84
N TYR A 124 2.10 -8.06 22.98
CA TYR A 124 2.29 -7.19 21.81
C TYR A 124 1.27 -7.53 20.71
N VAL A 125 0.65 -6.50 20.16
CA VAL A 125 -0.32 -6.59 19.07
C VAL A 125 0.12 -5.70 17.91
N ASP A 126 -0.16 -6.12 16.69
CA ASP A 126 -0.05 -5.26 15.53
C ASP A 126 -1.27 -4.32 15.50
N ARG A 127 -1.07 -3.04 15.73
CA ARG A 127 -2.14 -2.03 15.68
C ARG A 127 -2.64 -1.82 14.26
N ASN A 128 -1.77 -2.07 13.30
CA ASN A 128 -2.06 -1.89 11.89
C ASN A 128 -2.71 -0.52 11.59
N HIS A 129 -2.13 0.55 12.11
CA HIS A 129 -2.67 1.90 11.98
C HIS A 129 -1.67 2.82 11.28
N PRO A 130 -2.10 3.63 10.28
CA PRO A 130 -1.25 4.66 9.69
C PRO A 130 -0.69 5.61 10.76
N PHE A 131 0.61 5.93 10.68
CA PHE A 131 1.24 6.83 11.64
C PHE A 131 1.02 8.29 11.24
N GLU A 132 0.05 8.92 11.87
CA GLU A 132 -0.43 10.27 11.51
C GLU A 132 0.65 11.33 11.67
N ASP A 133 1.48 11.24 12.72
CA ASP A 133 2.57 12.18 12.98
C ASP A 133 3.64 12.19 11.88
N PHE A 134 3.70 11.15 11.08
CA PHE A 134 4.53 11.08 9.88
C PHE A 134 3.76 11.49 8.62
N LEU A 135 2.58 10.90 8.40
CA LEU A 135 1.85 11.06 7.13
C LEU A 135 1.32 12.48 6.95
N ASN A 136 0.76 13.10 7.99
CA ASN A 136 0.21 14.44 7.89
C ASN A 136 1.28 15.48 7.50
N PRO A 137 2.44 15.58 8.19
CA PRO A 137 3.51 16.48 7.77
C PRO A 137 4.07 16.18 6.37
N LEU A 138 4.13 14.90 5.96
CA LEU A 138 4.57 14.53 4.62
C LEU A 138 3.65 15.15 3.56
N PHE A 139 2.35 14.94 3.66
CA PHE A 139 1.38 15.51 2.71
C PHE A 139 1.39 17.04 2.75
N GLU A 140 1.47 17.66 3.94
CA GLU A 140 1.58 19.12 4.05
C GLU A 140 2.83 19.71 3.38
N GLN A 141 3.93 18.99 3.34
CA GLN A 141 5.12 19.43 2.62
C GLN A 141 4.96 19.25 1.11
N LEU A 142 4.39 18.13 0.68
CA LEU A 142 4.13 17.86 -0.72
C LEU A 142 3.13 18.85 -1.33
N ASP A 143 2.12 19.28 -0.57
CA ASP A 143 1.14 20.29 -0.99
C ASP A 143 1.77 21.66 -1.31
N LYS A 144 2.94 21.95 -0.76
CA LYS A 144 3.67 23.22 -0.99
C LYS A 144 4.57 23.19 -2.24
N MET A 145 4.67 22.05 -2.87
CA MET A 145 5.58 21.79 -3.98
C MET A 145 4.82 21.28 -5.20
N GLU A 146 5.43 21.30 -6.36
CA GLU A 146 4.84 20.81 -7.60
C GLU A 146 5.82 19.99 -8.45
N GLY A 147 5.30 19.01 -9.17
CA GLY A 147 6.02 18.24 -10.17
C GLY A 147 7.32 17.60 -9.66
N ASP A 148 8.44 17.93 -10.28
CA ASP A 148 9.74 17.32 -9.97
C ASP A 148 10.23 17.61 -8.54
N GLU A 149 9.81 18.72 -7.92
CA GLU A 149 10.17 19.05 -6.55
C GLU A 149 9.56 18.06 -5.56
N GLN A 150 8.28 17.72 -5.76
CA GLN A 150 7.58 16.68 -4.95
C GLN A 150 8.30 15.35 -5.07
N TYR A 151 8.60 14.93 -6.30
CA TYR A 151 9.28 13.67 -6.57
C TYR A 151 10.66 13.62 -5.91
N ASN A 152 11.47 14.67 -6.06
CA ASN A 152 12.81 14.74 -5.51
C ASN A 152 12.81 14.76 -3.99
N LEU A 153 11.89 15.49 -3.35
CA LEU A 153 11.73 15.48 -1.91
C LEU A 153 11.42 14.07 -1.41
N PHE A 154 10.44 13.43 -2.03
CA PHE A 154 9.99 12.10 -1.63
C PHE A 154 11.08 11.05 -1.83
N LEU A 155 11.76 11.06 -2.97
CA LEU A 155 12.88 10.17 -3.25
C LEU A 155 14.05 10.40 -2.27
N SER A 156 14.37 11.67 -1.96
CA SER A 156 15.40 12.04 -0.99
C SER A 156 15.06 11.52 0.40
N PHE A 157 13.80 11.57 0.80
CA PHE A 157 13.34 11.02 2.07
C PHE A 157 13.50 9.49 2.10
N LEU A 158 13.01 8.76 1.11
CA LEU A 158 13.12 7.29 1.06
C LEU A 158 14.59 6.80 1.04
N ASN A 159 15.49 7.59 0.49
CA ASN A 159 16.94 7.31 0.47
C ASN A 159 17.70 7.96 1.63
N SER A 160 17.01 8.56 2.59
CA SER A 160 17.68 9.26 3.69
C SER A 160 18.40 8.29 4.61
N ASN A 161 19.45 8.81 5.25
CA ASN A 161 20.20 8.13 6.32
C ASN A 161 19.57 8.40 7.70
N SER A 162 18.26 8.62 7.80
CA SER A 162 17.57 8.71 9.09
C SER A 162 17.66 7.38 9.84
N GLU A 163 17.64 7.41 11.16
CA GLU A 163 17.71 6.18 11.97
C GLU A 163 16.62 5.17 11.58
N ALA A 164 15.41 5.67 11.29
CA ALA A 164 14.29 4.85 10.84
C ALA A 164 14.54 4.17 9.48
N CYS A 165 15.28 4.82 8.58
CA CYS A 165 15.63 4.25 7.29
C CYS A 165 16.89 3.36 7.34
N ILE A 166 17.87 3.66 8.20
CA ILE A 166 19.10 2.86 8.34
C ILE A 166 18.81 1.48 8.97
N SER A 167 17.86 1.42 9.89
CA SER A 167 17.51 0.17 10.57
C SER A 167 16.76 -0.81 9.67
N GLU A 168 16.21 -0.33 8.56
CA GLU A 168 15.46 -1.14 7.61
C GLU A 168 16.36 -1.63 6.48
N GLN A 169 16.40 -2.96 6.27
CA GLN A 169 17.22 -3.60 5.25
C GLN A 169 16.45 -3.93 3.98
N ASP A 170 15.12 -3.89 4.04
CA ASP A 170 14.26 -4.18 2.90
C ASP A 170 14.09 -2.99 1.96
N ASP A 171 13.78 -3.28 0.72
CA ASP A 171 13.52 -2.28 -0.32
C ASP A 171 12.28 -1.45 0.04
N ARG A 172 12.42 -0.13 -0.07
CA ARG A 172 11.38 0.84 0.28
C ARG A 172 10.65 1.31 -0.96
N THR A 173 9.37 0.99 -1.02
CA THR A 173 8.47 1.52 -2.05
C THR A 173 7.23 2.10 -1.36
N MET A 174 6.90 3.34 -1.69
CA MET A 174 5.70 4.00 -1.22
C MET A 174 5.01 4.74 -2.37
N LEU A 175 3.71 4.54 -2.49
CA LEU A 175 2.86 5.28 -3.38
C LEU A 175 1.91 6.12 -2.54
N ILE A 176 1.85 7.41 -2.84
CA ILE A 176 0.94 8.36 -2.21
C ILE A 176 0.07 9.02 -3.25
N CYS A 177 -1.17 9.32 -2.88
CA CYS A 177 -2.13 9.94 -3.77
C CYS A 177 -3.08 10.85 -2.99
N GLU A 178 -3.37 12.02 -3.52
CA GLU A 178 -4.47 12.88 -3.09
C GLU A 178 -5.63 12.74 -4.05
N TYR A 179 -6.82 12.53 -3.50
CA TYR A 179 -8.03 12.32 -4.29
C TYR A 179 -9.04 13.45 -4.05
N GLY A 180 -9.59 13.97 -5.13
CA GLY A 180 -10.69 14.93 -5.05
C GLY A 180 -10.30 16.38 -4.79
N LEU A 181 -9.02 16.71 -4.63
CA LEU A 181 -8.57 18.09 -4.67
C LEU A 181 -8.71 18.60 -6.11
N GLN A 182 -9.82 19.27 -6.41
CA GLN A 182 -9.87 20.12 -7.57
C GLN A 182 -8.82 21.23 -7.35
N ARG A 183 -7.67 21.11 -8.02
CA ARG A 183 -6.76 22.26 -8.13
C ARG A 183 -7.57 23.41 -8.71
N LYS A 184 -7.76 24.47 -7.94
CA LYS A 184 -8.58 25.64 -8.30
C LYS A 184 -8.07 26.39 -9.53
N ASP A 185 -6.93 26.01 -10.13
CA ASP A 185 -6.21 26.82 -11.10
C ASP A 185 -5.91 26.14 -12.45
N SER A 186 -6.63 25.11 -12.88
CA SER A 186 -6.47 24.61 -14.24
C SER A 186 -7.75 24.15 -14.92
N LEU A 187 -8.78 25.00 -14.88
CA LEU A 187 -9.83 24.98 -15.89
C LEU A 187 -9.29 25.63 -17.17
N HIS A 188 -8.40 24.96 -17.89
CA HIS A 188 -8.31 25.17 -19.31
C HIS A 188 -9.59 24.57 -19.90
N THR A 189 -10.56 25.42 -20.15
CA THR A 189 -11.71 25.17 -20.97
C THR A 189 -11.20 24.63 -22.30
N ILE A 190 -11.33 23.34 -22.56
CA ILE A 190 -11.23 22.80 -23.88
C ILE A 190 -12.54 23.25 -24.56
N GLU A 191 -12.48 24.42 -25.19
CA GLU A 191 -13.55 24.85 -26.11
C GLU A 191 -13.67 23.80 -27.20
N GLY A 192 -14.90 23.33 -27.37
CA GLY A 192 -15.24 22.24 -28.26
C GLY A 192 -14.79 22.51 -29.70
N GLN A 193 -14.06 21.56 -30.27
CA GLN A 193 -14.06 21.39 -31.71
C GLN A 193 -15.24 20.52 -32.07
N ASP A 194 -16.16 21.13 -32.82
CA ASP A 194 -17.26 20.47 -33.49
C ASP A 194 -16.81 19.20 -34.22
N VAL A 195 -17.28 18.05 -33.74
CA VAL A 195 -17.26 16.84 -34.54
C VAL A 195 -18.47 16.87 -35.46
N THR A 196 -18.34 17.52 -36.62
CA THR A 196 -19.26 17.33 -37.72
C THR A 196 -19.03 15.95 -38.33
N ALA A 197 -20.11 15.22 -38.42
CA ALA A 197 -20.27 13.88 -38.98
C ALA A 197 -19.60 13.66 -40.37
N LEU A 198 -19.07 12.44 -40.52
CA LEU A 198 -19.17 11.65 -41.76
C LEU A 198 -19.47 10.20 -41.38
#